data_98b525256b8a843e2c3716bf81e1499a
#
_entry.id   98b525256b8a843e2c3716bf81e1499a
#
_cell.length_a   1.000
_cell.length_b   1.000
_cell.length_c   1.000
_cell.angle_alpha   90.00
_cell.angle_beta   90.00
_cell.angle_gamma   90.00
#
_symmetry.space_group_name_H-M   'P 1'
#
loop_
_entity.id
_entity.type
_entity.pdbx_description
1 polymer ?
#
loop_
_entity_poly.entity_id
_entity_poly.type
_entity_poly.pdbx_seq_one_letter_code
_entity_poly.pdbx_strand_id
1 'polypeptide(L)'
;MTPSNQQILRNLPSVDALLNDPDLKNCATEHGRTIVVNSIRLAIDELREHILTEAPSEVDEEALRQKIITDVKQRLKTFARPHYRKVINATGIILHTALGRAVLSPQALRQIQDELSGYSLLQTDIESGKRSKRDSCIEQLLQQLTGAEAATVVNNNAAATSIVLNTVAAGKEVIVSRGQLVEIGGAFRLPDVMAFSGAKLVEVGTTNKTHPRDYINAITENTTAILRVHPSNYKIQGFSSEVSLEELVKIAHENDLVMIDDVGAGALIDFSQFGFEPEPILSESIAKGADIVTSSADKLIGASQGGIILGRAKLIEAVRKNQFARIVRVGKLTLAALEATLKLFLDESVALREVPTLRILRRDASKISRQAEFITQELNENIRGVDVTIISGFSQMGSGSLPAQNLATTLVALRPEKISAESLAHCLRQYSTPIFTRIQNDQVLIDPRTLLVGDDKIIIEALIGIFSQKS
;
A
#
# COMPACT_ATOMS: atom_id res chain seq x y z
N MET A 1 14.35 -45.93 -14.71
CA MET A 1 15.41 -45.14 -15.37
C MET A 1 15.88 -45.89 -16.61
N THR A 2 15.82 -45.25 -17.74
CA THR A 2 16.44 -45.82 -18.94
C THR A 2 17.96 -45.76 -18.83
N PRO A 3 18.74 -46.68 -19.48
CA PRO A 3 20.21 -46.63 -19.42
C PRO A 3 20.80 -45.29 -19.90
N SER A 4 20.11 -44.59 -20.80
CA SER A 4 20.45 -43.24 -21.28
C SER A 4 20.44 -42.17 -20.17
N ASN A 5 19.42 -42.15 -19.30
CA ASN A 5 19.31 -41.13 -18.24
C ASN A 5 20.44 -41.25 -17.18
N GLN A 6 20.86 -42.52 -16.88
CA GLN A 6 21.97 -42.71 -15.93
C GLN A 6 23.31 -42.19 -16.48
N GLN A 7 23.52 -42.26 -17.78
CA GLN A 7 24.74 -41.77 -18.39
C GLN A 7 24.78 -40.24 -18.44
N ILE A 8 23.65 -39.58 -18.75
CA ILE A 8 23.52 -38.12 -18.75
C ILE A 8 23.71 -37.58 -17.34
N LEU A 9 23.12 -38.23 -16.31
CA LEU A 9 23.28 -37.79 -14.92
C LEU A 9 24.74 -37.91 -14.41
N ARG A 10 25.53 -38.87 -14.94
CA ARG A 10 26.97 -39.01 -14.60
C ARG A 10 27.84 -37.92 -15.25
N ASN A 11 27.39 -37.35 -16.35
CA ASN A 11 28.08 -36.28 -17.08
C ASN A 11 27.80 -34.87 -16.51
N LEU A 12 26.95 -34.76 -15.47
CA LEU A 12 26.72 -33.49 -14.83
C LEU A 12 28.00 -33.01 -14.12
N PRO A 13 28.44 -31.74 -14.35
CA PRO A 13 29.64 -31.23 -13.74
C PRO A 13 29.49 -31.11 -12.21
N SER A 14 30.60 -31.37 -11.49
CA SER A 14 30.61 -31.19 -10.04
C SER A 14 30.57 -29.70 -9.67
N VAL A 15 30.10 -29.41 -8.45
CA VAL A 15 30.08 -28.04 -7.92
C VAL A 15 31.48 -27.41 -7.96
N ASP A 16 32.52 -28.17 -7.64
CA ASP A 16 33.92 -27.67 -7.65
C ASP A 16 34.43 -27.40 -9.07
N ALA A 17 34.05 -28.22 -10.06
CA ALA A 17 34.36 -27.97 -11.47
C ALA A 17 33.72 -26.66 -11.96
N LEU A 18 32.46 -26.43 -11.61
CA LEU A 18 31.72 -25.21 -11.95
C LEU A 18 32.27 -23.97 -11.23
N LEU A 19 32.67 -24.08 -9.97
CA LEU A 19 33.32 -22.98 -9.25
C LEU A 19 34.69 -22.58 -9.83
N ASN A 20 35.34 -23.45 -10.59
CA ASN A 20 36.56 -23.15 -11.30
C ASN A 20 36.36 -22.45 -12.64
N ASP A 21 35.12 -22.38 -13.11
CA ASP A 21 34.76 -21.60 -14.31
C ASP A 21 35.04 -20.11 -14.09
N PRO A 22 35.69 -19.42 -15.05
CA PRO A 22 36.05 -18.00 -14.91
C PRO A 22 34.85 -17.10 -14.60
N ASP A 23 33.72 -17.36 -15.21
CA ASP A 23 32.50 -16.56 -15.03
C ASP A 23 31.95 -16.72 -13.62
N LEU A 24 31.89 -17.96 -13.12
CA LEU A 24 31.39 -18.23 -11.76
C LEU A 24 32.38 -17.84 -10.68
N LYS A 25 33.69 -17.81 -10.96
CA LYS A 25 34.69 -17.18 -10.07
C LYS A 25 34.48 -15.69 -9.90
N ASN A 26 34.21 -14.98 -10.99
CA ASN A 26 33.84 -13.57 -10.95
C ASN A 26 32.56 -13.34 -10.13
N CYS A 27 31.53 -14.15 -10.38
CA CYS A 27 30.30 -14.11 -9.58
C CYS A 27 30.56 -14.39 -8.09
N ALA A 28 31.49 -15.30 -7.74
CA ALA A 28 31.80 -15.61 -6.36
C ALA A 28 32.53 -14.43 -5.65
N THR A 29 33.30 -13.65 -6.39
CA THR A 29 33.93 -12.42 -5.89
C THR A 29 32.87 -11.31 -5.65
N GLU A 30 31.93 -11.17 -6.57
CA GLU A 30 30.89 -10.12 -6.52
C GLU A 30 29.79 -10.42 -5.49
N HIS A 31 29.27 -11.66 -5.46
CA HIS A 31 28.08 -12.03 -4.69
C HIS A 31 28.40 -12.87 -3.43
N GLY A 32 29.64 -13.32 -3.26
CA GLY A 32 30.06 -14.21 -2.19
C GLY A 32 29.95 -15.69 -2.55
N ARG A 33 31.01 -16.45 -2.20
CA ARG A 33 31.16 -17.89 -2.56
C ARG A 33 29.97 -18.75 -2.13
N THR A 34 29.44 -18.56 -0.93
CA THR A 34 28.33 -19.36 -0.38
C THR A 34 27.07 -19.27 -1.24
N ILE A 35 26.73 -18.07 -1.72
CA ILE A 35 25.54 -17.85 -2.55
C ILE A 35 25.72 -18.52 -3.90
N VAL A 36 26.90 -18.40 -4.51
CA VAL A 36 27.19 -19.05 -5.81
C VAL A 36 27.13 -20.56 -5.68
N VAL A 37 27.73 -21.17 -4.63
CA VAL A 37 27.65 -22.61 -4.38
C VAL A 37 26.22 -23.09 -4.25
N ASN A 38 25.40 -22.38 -3.49
CA ASN A 38 23.98 -22.74 -3.34
C ASN A 38 23.20 -22.61 -4.66
N SER A 39 23.47 -21.59 -5.44
CA SER A 39 22.86 -21.39 -6.77
C SER A 39 23.26 -22.50 -7.74
N ILE A 40 24.53 -22.97 -7.71
CA ILE A 40 25.03 -24.09 -8.50
C ILE A 40 24.30 -25.39 -8.10
N ARG A 41 24.19 -25.66 -6.80
CA ARG A 41 23.48 -26.87 -6.31
C ARG A 41 22.02 -26.90 -6.77
N LEU A 42 21.31 -25.80 -6.60
CA LEU A 42 19.92 -25.69 -7.06
C LEU A 42 19.79 -25.88 -8.57
N ALA A 43 20.65 -25.27 -9.38
CA ALA A 43 20.61 -25.43 -10.83
C ALA A 43 20.92 -26.89 -11.26
N ILE A 44 21.86 -27.57 -10.60
CA ILE A 44 22.13 -28.98 -10.84
C ILE A 44 20.95 -29.86 -10.43
N ASP A 45 20.34 -29.62 -9.30
CA ASP A 45 19.21 -30.44 -8.79
C ASP A 45 17.97 -30.27 -9.70
N GLU A 46 17.63 -29.07 -10.14
CA GLU A 46 16.55 -28.86 -11.12
C GLU A 46 16.84 -29.51 -12.47
N LEU A 47 18.10 -29.42 -12.94
CA LEU A 47 18.47 -30.09 -14.17
C LEU A 47 18.39 -31.61 -14.04
N ARG A 48 18.71 -32.19 -12.89
CA ARG A 48 18.51 -33.62 -12.60
C ARG A 48 17.03 -34.02 -12.65
N GLU A 49 16.17 -33.23 -12.03
CA GLU A 49 14.72 -33.50 -12.08
C GLU A 49 14.19 -33.43 -13.52
N HIS A 50 14.62 -32.43 -14.30
CA HIS A 50 14.24 -32.31 -15.70
C HIS A 50 14.69 -33.52 -16.55
N ILE A 51 15.95 -33.97 -16.39
CA ILE A 51 16.47 -35.17 -17.09
C ILE A 51 15.67 -36.42 -16.70
N LEU A 52 15.26 -36.54 -15.45
CA LEU A 52 14.48 -37.69 -14.97
C LEU A 52 13.05 -37.70 -15.52
N THR A 53 12.45 -36.54 -15.73
CA THR A 53 11.05 -36.41 -16.19
C THR A 53 10.92 -36.46 -17.70
N GLU A 54 11.80 -35.80 -18.46
CA GLU A 54 11.67 -35.64 -19.92
C GLU A 54 12.52 -36.60 -20.76
N ALA A 55 13.42 -37.37 -20.14
CA ALA A 55 14.25 -38.40 -20.77
C ALA A 55 14.87 -38.00 -22.14
N PRO A 56 15.68 -36.94 -22.21
CA PRO A 56 16.29 -36.51 -23.47
C PRO A 56 17.19 -37.61 -24.05
N SER A 57 17.16 -37.80 -25.37
CA SER A 57 17.84 -38.94 -26.04
C SER A 57 19.37 -38.76 -26.16
N GLU A 58 19.84 -37.51 -26.30
CA GLU A 58 21.27 -37.17 -26.35
C GLU A 58 21.46 -35.74 -25.81
N VAL A 59 22.42 -35.53 -24.90
CA VAL A 59 22.78 -34.17 -24.41
C VAL A 59 24.29 -34.09 -24.28
N ASP A 60 24.86 -33.09 -24.95
CA ASP A 60 26.29 -32.75 -24.88
C ASP A 60 26.66 -32.21 -23.50
N GLU A 61 27.78 -32.67 -22.93
CA GLU A 61 28.29 -32.28 -21.63
C GLU A 61 28.54 -30.76 -21.54
N GLU A 62 29.09 -30.18 -22.60
CA GLU A 62 29.33 -28.72 -22.63
C GLU A 62 28.02 -27.94 -22.70
N ALA A 63 27.00 -28.40 -23.38
CA ALA A 63 25.68 -27.78 -23.38
C ALA A 63 25.01 -27.81 -22.00
N LEU A 64 25.15 -28.92 -21.25
CA LEU A 64 24.69 -29.01 -19.86
C LEU A 64 25.40 -28.02 -18.95
N ARG A 65 26.73 -27.93 -19.09
CA ARG A 65 27.56 -27.00 -18.34
C ARG A 65 27.14 -25.54 -18.59
N GLN A 66 27.00 -25.14 -19.86
CA GLN A 66 26.59 -23.79 -20.23
C GLN A 66 25.20 -23.46 -19.75
N LYS A 67 24.27 -24.42 -19.77
CA LYS A 67 22.92 -24.26 -19.22
C LYS A 67 22.99 -23.98 -17.72
N ILE A 68 23.76 -24.76 -16.95
CA ILE A 68 23.92 -24.54 -15.51
C ILE A 68 24.55 -23.16 -15.24
N ILE A 69 25.60 -22.77 -15.96
CA ILE A 69 26.25 -21.46 -15.79
C ILE A 69 25.24 -20.33 -16.06
N THR A 70 24.45 -20.45 -17.11
CA THR A 70 23.43 -19.46 -17.47
C THR A 70 22.36 -19.36 -16.38
N ASP A 71 21.87 -20.52 -15.90
CA ASP A 71 20.85 -20.57 -14.84
C ASP A 71 21.38 -19.98 -13.51
N VAL A 72 22.64 -20.30 -13.16
CA VAL A 72 23.31 -19.71 -11.98
C VAL A 72 23.43 -18.20 -12.10
N LYS A 73 23.90 -17.68 -13.24
CA LYS A 73 24.00 -16.24 -13.49
C LYS A 73 22.62 -15.56 -13.38
N GLN A 74 21.58 -16.16 -13.93
CA GLN A 74 20.22 -15.63 -13.84
C GLN A 74 19.69 -15.62 -12.41
N ARG A 75 19.97 -16.65 -11.61
CA ARG A 75 19.62 -16.73 -10.18
C ARG A 75 20.35 -15.65 -9.39
N LEU A 76 21.67 -15.50 -9.61
CA LEU A 76 22.46 -14.47 -8.94
C LEU A 76 21.96 -13.05 -9.29
N LYS A 77 21.67 -12.79 -10.57
CA LYS A 77 21.06 -11.54 -11.02
C LYS A 77 19.72 -11.28 -10.35
N THR A 78 18.90 -12.32 -10.18
CA THR A 78 17.60 -12.21 -9.48
C THR A 78 17.80 -11.98 -7.98
N PHE A 79 18.74 -12.69 -7.35
CA PHE A 79 19.09 -12.54 -5.94
C PHE A 79 19.65 -11.16 -5.61
N ALA A 80 20.53 -10.60 -6.48
CA ALA A 80 21.12 -9.28 -6.30
C ALA A 80 20.13 -8.13 -6.44
N ARG A 81 18.97 -8.36 -7.07
CA ARG A 81 17.93 -7.33 -7.20
C ARG A 81 17.19 -7.17 -5.89
N PRO A 82 17.01 -5.92 -5.41
CA PRO A 82 16.15 -5.69 -4.25
C PRO A 82 14.74 -6.27 -4.47
N HIS A 83 14.22 -6.98 -3.49
CA HIS A 83 12.83 -7.47 -3.55
C HIS A 83 11.84 -6.29 -3.54
N TYR A 84 12.02 -5.36 -2.59
CA TYR A 84 11.27 -4.10 -2.54
C TYR A 84 11.90 -3.11 -3.52
N ARG A 85 11.34 -3.02 -4.71
CA ARG A 85 11.87 -2.20 -5.81
C ARG A 85 10.78 -1.42 -6.52
N LYS A 86 11.18 -0.42 -7.28
CA LYS A 86 10.27 0.35 -8.14
C LYS A 86 9.54 -0.60 -9.10
N VAL A 87 8.24 -0.37 -9.23
CA VAL A 87 7.35 -0.99 -10.22
C VAL A 87 6.53 0.09 -10.90
N ILE A 88 5.94 -0.23 -12.06
CA ILE A 88 5.03 0.65 -12.77
C ILE A 88 3.60 0.20 -12.47
N ASN A 89 2.81 1.12 -11.95
CA ASN A 89 1.38 0.93 -11.72
C ASN A 89 0.59 1.45 -12.92
N ALA A 90 0.25 0.57 -13.84
CA ALA A 90 -0.62 0.85 -14.98
C ALA A 90 -2.06 0.34 -14.78
N THR A 91 -2.45 0.06 -13.52
CA THR A 91 -3.78 -0.49 -13.22
C THR A 91 -4.88 0.55 -13.14
N GLY A 92 -4.55 1.83 -12.93
CA GLY A 92 -5.52 2.89 -12.64
C GLY A 92 -6.09 2.86 -11.21
N ILE A 93 -5.55 2.00 -10.33
CA ILE A 93 -5.88 2.01 -8.91
C ILE A 93 -4.83 2.87 -8.20
N ILE A 94 -5.22 4.06 -7.72
CA ILE A 94 -4.28 5.07 -7.19
C ILE A 94 -3.58 4.56 -5.93
N LEU A 95 -4.34 4.13 -4.93
CA LEU A 95 -3.83 3.56 -3.67
C LEU A 95 -3.82 2.03 -3.75
N HIS A 96 -3.08 1.46 -4.70
CA HIS A 96 -3.04 0.01 -4.90
C HIS A 96 -2.34 -0.69 -3.73
N THR A 97 -3.08 -1.46 -2.94
CA THR A 97 -2.59 -2.10 -1.70
C THR A 97 -1.33 -2.93 -1.92
N ALA A 98 -1.33 -3.81 -2.93
CA ALA A 98 -0.19 -4.69 -3.22
C ALA A 98 1.02 -3.96 -3.83
N LEU A 99 0.85 -2.72 -4.30
CA LEU A 99 1.91 -1.89 -4.88
C LEU A 99 2.38 -0.77 -3.93
N GLY A 100 2.07 -0.88 -2.63
CA GLY A 100 2.59 0.01 -1.60
C GLY A 100 1.69 1.21 -1.26
N ARG A 101 0.47 1.29 -1.80
CA ARG A 101 -0.51 2.38 -1.58
C ARG A 101 0.01 3.74 -2.03
N ALA A 102 0.13 4.72 -1.11
CA ALA A 102 0.57 6.06 -1.43
C ALA A 102 2.04 6.11 -1.87
N VAL A 103 2.29 6.79 -2.98
CA VAL A 103 3.65 7.13 -3.41
C VAL A 103 4.15 8.29 -2.57
N LEU A 104 5.34 8.16 -2.00
CA LEU A 104 5.95 9.22 -1.21
C LEU A 104 6.29 10.44 -2.08
N SER A 105 6.15 11.64 -1.51
CA SER A 105 6.56 12.86 -2.18
C SER A 105 8.08 12.90 -2.40
N PRO A 106 8.54 13.62 -3.45
CA PRO A 106 9.99 13.84 -3.63
C PRO A 106 10.65 14.47 -2.40
N GLN A 107 9.94 15.32 -1.67
CA GLN A 107 10.42 15.95 -0.44
C GLN A 107 10.64 14.91 0.66
N ALA A 108 9.71 13.96 0.84
CA ALA A 108 9.85 12.89 1.82
C ALA A 108 11.05 11.97 1.49
N LEU A 109 11.23 11.64 0.22
CA LEU A 109 12.38 10.83 -0.23
C LEU A 109 13.72 11.56 -0.01
N ARG A 110 13.80 12.85 -0.34
CA ARG A 110 14.99 13.68 -0.07
C ARG A 110 15.27 13.74 1.43
N GLN A 111 14.29 14.04 2.28
CA GLN A 111 14.49 14.10 3.73
C GLN A 111 15.02 12.77 4.30
N ILE A 112 14.52 11.62 3.81
CA ILE A 112 15.07 10.32 4.20
C ILE A 112 16.53 10.18 3.78
N GLN A 113 16.86 10.51 2.54
CA GLN A 113 18.20 10.35 1.98
C GLN A 113 19.21 11.28 2.66
N ASP A 114 18.86 12.55 2.82
CA ASP A 114 19.79 13.57 3.28
C ASP A 114 19.97 13.54 4.80
N GLU A 115 18.86 13.38 5.57
CA GLU A 115 18.86 13.52 7.02
C GLU A 115 18.99 12.19 7.79
N LEU A 116 18.75 11.05 7.13
CA LEU A 116 18.82 9.74 7.79
C LEU A 116 19.98 8.87 7.31
N SER A 117 20.88 9.37 6.49
CA SER A 117 22.08 8.67 6.03
C SER A 117 23.10 8.41 7.15
N GLY A 118 22.97 9.11 8.29
CA GLY A 118 23.78 8.95 9.48
C GLY A 118 22.97 8.87 10.78
N TYR A 119 23.58 9.31 11.88
CA TYR A 119 22.84 9.55 13.11
C TYR A 119 21.84 10.69 12.89
N SER A 120 20.65 10.57 13.46
CA SER A 120 19.57 11.55 13.27
C SER A 120 18.93 11.93 14.59
N LEU A 121 18.45 13.14 14.67
CA LEU A 121 17.71 13.67 15.81
C LEU A 121 16.35 12.93 15.90
N LEU A 122 16.14 12.17 16.96
CA LEU A 122 14.89 11.40 17.13
C LEU A 122 14.21 11.62 18.48
N GLN A 123 14.95 11.57 19.57
CA GLN A 123 14.42 11.71 20.93
C GLN A 123 15.36 12.55 21.82
N THR A 124 15.95 13.58 21.24
CA THR A 124 16.81 14.51 21.97
C THR A 124 16.39 15.92 21.60
N ASP A 125 16.22 16.74 22.59
CA ASP A 125 16.01 18.17 22.42
C ASP A 125 17.36 18.84 22.18
N ILE A 126 17.47 19.62 21.11
CA ILE A 126 18.76 20.22 20.69
C ILE A 126 19.28 21.21 21.71
N GLU A 127 18.40 22.03 22.29
CA GLU A 127 18.83 23.10 23.19
C GLU A 127 19.28 22.55 24.54
N SER A 128 18.49 21.68 25.13
CA SER A 128 18.76 21.11 26.44
C SER A 128 19.65 19.89 26.45
N GLY A 129 19.85 19.22 25.31
CA GLY A 129 20.51 17.92 25.19
C GLY A 129 19.79 16.79 25.90
N LYS A 130 18.60 17.04 26.46
CA LYS A 130 17.82 16.06 27.22
C LYS A 130 16.92 15.23 26.31
N ARG A 131 16.47 14.10 26.85
CA ARG A 131 15.52 13.24 26.15
C ARG A 131 14.17 13.93 25.97
N SER A 132 13.65 13.92 24.75
CA SER A 132 12.35 14.48 24.34
C SER A 132 11.37 13.39 23.88
N LYS A 133 10.14 13.80 23.58
CA LYS A 133 9.15 12.94 22.89
C LYS A 133 9.61 12.68 21.45
N ARG A 134 9.39 11.45 20.98
CA ARG A 134 9.79 11.03 19.62
C ARG A 134 9.01 11.72 18.52
N ASP A 135 7.73 11.93 18.75
CA ASP A 135 6.72 12.41 17.81
C ASP A 135 6.33 13.88 18.02
N SER A 136 7.12 14.65 18.78
CA SER A 136 6.80 16.04 19.11
C SER A 136 6.60 16.93 17.89
N CYS A 137 7.44 16.78 16.86
CA CYS A 137 7.29 17.52 15.60
C CYS A 137 6.00 17.13 14.87
N ILE A 138 5.69 15.83 14.81
CA ILE A 138 4.45 15.32 14.19
C ILE A 138 3.23 15.82 14.97
N GLU A 139 3.28 15.80 16.31
CA GLU A 139 2.22 16.34 17.17
C GLU A 139 1.93 17.81 16.83
N GLN A 140 2.97 18.66 16.76
CA GLN A 140 2.82 20.09 16.44
C GLN A 140 2.20 20.30 15.05
N LEU A 141 2.66 19.57 14.03
CA LEU A 141 2.09 19.65 12.68
C LEU A 141 0.63 19.24 12.65
N LEU A 142 0.28 18.13 13.30
CA LEU A 142 -1.10 17.66 13.35
C LEU A 142 -2.01 18.60 14.15
N GLN A 143 -1.54 19.18 15.27
CA GLN A 143 -2.27 20.21 16.00
C GLN A 143 -2.58 21.42 15.10
N GLN A 144 -1.57 21.88 14.35
CA GLN A 144 -1.74 23.02 13.43
C GLN A 144 -2.72 22.70 12.28
N LEU A 145 -2.67 21.49 11.73
CA LEU A 145 -3.50 21.08 10.60
C LEU A 145 -4.93 20.72 10.99
N THR A 146 -5.16 20.29 12.23
CA THR A 146 -6.46 19.72 12.62
C THR A 146 -7.15 20.45 13.77
N GLY A 147 -6.43 21.29 14.51
CA GLY A 147 -6.94 21.93 15.72
C GLY A 147 -7.05 21.01 16.94
N ALA A 148 -6.54 19.77 16.87
CA ALA A 148 -6.55 18.86 18.02
C ALA A 148 -5.67 19.38 19.17
N GLU A 149 -6.04 19.07 20.43
CA GLU A 149 -5.25 19.46 21.61
C GLU A 149 -3.91 18.71 21.67
N ALA A 150 -3.89 17.46 21.21
CA ALA A 150 -2.70 16.61 21.17
C ALA A 150 -2.81 15.57 20.06
N ALA A 151 -1.66 15.01 19.63
CA ALA A 151 -1.60 13.98 18.63
C ALA A 151 -0.46 13.00 18.89
N THR A 152 -0.59 11.76 18.44
CA THR A 152 0.50 10.77 18.40
C THR A 152 0.37 9.90 17.17
N VAL A 153 1.41 9.13 16.86
CA VAL A 153 1.44 8.26 15.70
C VAL A 153 1.97 6.85 16.05
N VAL A 154 1.30 5.85 15.52
CA VAL A 154 1.64 4.42 15.65
C VAL A 154 1.81 3.80 14.26
N ASN A 155 2.14 2.49 14.16
CA ASN A 155 2.52 1.83 12.89
C ASN A 155 1.45 1.89 11.80
N ASN A 156 0.17 1.84 12.15
CA ASN A 156 -0.97 1.84 11.22
C ASN A 156 -2.27 2.12 11.96
N ASN A 157 -3.38 2.32 11.22
CA ASN A 157 -4.67 2.63 11.84
C ASN A 157 -5.25 1.47 12.67
N ALA A 158 -5.00 0.23 12.32
CA ALA A 158 -5.44 -0.92 13.12
C ALA A 158 -4.80 -0.89 14.53
N ALA A 159 -3.51 -0.53 14.60
CA ALA A 159 -2.81 -0.33 15.87
C ALA A 159 -3.36 0.91 16.62
N ALA A 160 -3.74 1.97 15.90
CA ALA A 160 -4.34 3.17 16.50
C ALA A 160 -5.68 2.84 17.16
N THR A 161 -6.58 2.18 16.45
CA THR A 161 -7.88 1.75 16.97
C THR A 161 -7.71 0.79 18.15
N SER A 162 -6.81 -0.21 18.04
CA SER A 162 -6.58 -1.19 19.11
C SER A 162 -6.04 -0.55 20.38
N ILE A 163 -5.04 0.34 20.30
CA ILE A 163 -4.44 0.98 21.48
C ILE A 163 -5.40 1.98 22.12
N VAL A 164 -6.19 2.71 21.32
CA VAL A 164 -7.23 3.61 21.83
C VAL A 164 -8.26 2.83 22.62
N LEU A 165 -8.83 1.79 22.04
CA LEU A 165 -9.81 0.92 22.69
C LEU A 165 -9.24 0.29 23.97
N ASN A 166 -8.02 -0.24 23.92
CA ASN A 166 -7.36 -0.80 25.11
C ASN A 166 -7.15 0.27 26.21
N THR A 167 -6.86 1.51 25.82
CA THR A 167 -6.60 2.59 26.78
C THR A 167 -7.87 3.07 27.48
N VAL A 168 -8.97 3.22 26.73
CA VAL A 168 -10.21 3.83 27.25
C VAL A 168 -11.25 2.81 27.71
N ALA A 169 -11.17 1.56 27.23
CA ALA A 169 -12.27 0.61 27.37
C ALA A 169 -11.85 -0.83 27.72
N ALA A 170 -10.60 -1.08 28.19
CA ALA A 170 -10.21 -2.42 28.60
C ALA A 170 -11.13 -2.94 29.73
N GLY A 171 -11.83 -4.08 29.48
CA GLY A 171 -12.80 -4.68 30.38
C GLY A 171 -14.17 -3.97 30.44
N LYS A 172 -14.35 -2.91 29.66
CA LYS A 172 -15.55 -2.07 29.63
C LYS A 172 -16.26 -2.18 28.28
N GLU A 173 -17.48 -1.61 28.22
CA GLU A 173 -18.34 -1.65 27.05
C GLU A 173 -18.10 -0.45 26.13
N VAL A 174 -18.13 -0.73 24.82
CA VAL A 174 -18.07 0.26 23.74
C VAL A 174 -19.24 0.01 22.78
N ILE A 175 -20.05 1.05 22.58
CA ILE A 175 -21.22 0.98 21.71
C ILE A 175 -20.81 1.27 20.26
N VAL A 176 -21.23 0.41 19.34
CA VAL A 176 -20.98 0.52 17.89
C VAL A 176 -22.24 0.21 17.09
N SER A 177 -22.51 0.95 16.02
CA SER A 177 -23.57 0.60 15.08
C SER A 177 -23.27 -0.70 14.33
N ARG A 178 -24.26 -1.60 14.17
CA ARG A 178 -24.12 -2.83 13.37
C ARG A 178 -23.74 -2.54 11.92
N GLY A 179 -24.21 -1.42 11.37
CA GLY A 179 -23.84 -0.98 10.02
C GLY A 179 -22.37 -0.57 9.88
N GLN A 180 -21.60 -0.48 10.97
CA GLN A 180 -20.20 -0.06 11.00
C GLN A 180 -19.24 -1.19 11.42
N LEU A 181 -19.72 -2.43 11.54
CA LEU A 181 -18.89 -3.61 11.83
C LEU A 181 -18.13 -4.06 10.59
N VAL A 182 -17.06 -3.34 10.30
CA VAL A 182 -16.27 -3.46 9.06
C VAL A 182 -15.28 -4.62 9.10
N GLU A 183 -15.06 -5.24 7.93
CA GLU A 183 -13.89 -6.08 7.65
C GLU A 183 -13.07 -5.45 6.53
N ILE A 184 -11.76 -5.26 6.75
CA ILE A 184 -10.83 -4.64 5.81
C ILE A 184 -9.58 -5.51 5.63
N GLY A 185 -9.15 -5.71 4.37
CA GLY A 185 -7.87 -6.36 4.05
C GLY A 185 -7.78 -7.83 4.46
N GLY A 186 -8.90 -8.51 4.61
CA GLY A 186 -8.99 -9.95 4.87
C GLY A 186 -8.67 -10.40 6.30
N ALA A 187 -8.21 -9.50 7.18
CA ALA A 187 -7.84 -9.86 8.55
C ALA A 187 -8.28 -8.86 9.62
N PHE A 188 -8.51 -7.58 9.26
CA PHE A 188 -9.00 -6.59 10.22
C PHE A 188 -10.53 -6.67 10.27
N ARG A 189 -11.06 -7.31 11.31
CA ARG A 189 -12.49 -7.37 11.61
C ARG A 189 -12.73 -6.60 12.91
N LEU A 190 -13.55 -5.57 12.85
CA LEU A 190 -13.75 -4.68 14.00
C LEU A 190 -14.15 -5.43 15.29
N PRO A 191 -15.08 -6.41 15.27
CA PRO A 191 -15.41 -7.18 16.49
C PRO A 191 -14.19 -7.91 17.08
N ASP A 192 -13.34 -8.49 16.23
CA ASP A 192 -12.16 -9.22 16.67
C ASP A 192 -11.11 -8.26 17.24
N VAL A 193 -10.94 -7.09 16.64
CA VAL A 193 -10.04 -6.01 17.15
C VAL A 193 -10.52 -5.50 18.49
N MET A 194 -11.82 -5.30 18.67
CA MET A 194 -12.39 -4.89 19.95
C MET A 194 -12.16 -5.95 21.03
N ALA A 195 -12.42 -7.21 20.73
CA ALA A 195 -12.14 -8.31 21.67
C ALA A 195 -10.65 -8.40 22.01
N PHE A 196 -9.76 -8.28 21.00
CA PHE A 196 -8.30 -8.27 21.19
C PHE A 196 -7.84 -7.08 22.07
N SER A 197 -8.45 -5.92 21.90
CA SER A 197 -8.15 -4.74 22.73
C SER A 197 -8.63 -4.87 24.18
N GLY A 198 -9.44 -5.88 24.49
CA GLY A 198 -10.08 -6.06 25.79
C GLY A 198 -11.39 -5.27 25.96
N ALA A 199 -11.84 -4.54 24.96
CA ALA A 199 -13.13 -3.85 24.98
C ALA A 199 -14.27 -4.85 24.71
N LYS A 200 -15.42 -4.61 25.36
CA LYS A 200 -16.66 -5.38 25.14
C LYS A 200 -17.52 -4.66 24.10
N LEU A 201 -17.74 -5.29 22.97
CA LEU A 201 -18.62 -4.76 21.91
C LEU A 201 -20.09 -4.78 22.35
N VAL A 202 -20.76 -3.63 22.25
CA VAL A 202 -22.20 -3.49 22.38
C VAL A 202 -22.76 -3.00 21.03
N GLU A 203 -23.40 -3.89 20.30
CA GLU A 203 -23.94 -3.61 18.97
C GLU A 203 -25.31 -2.96 19.07
N VAL A 204 -25.52 -1.87 18.30
CA VAL A 204 -26.82 -1.16 18.27
C VAL A 204 -27.37 -1.01 16.86
N GLY A 205 -28.68 -0.79 16.77
CA GLY A 205 -29.39 -0.62 15.50
C GLY A 205 -29.44 -1.87 14.64
N THR A 206 -29.54 -1.70 13.35
CA THR A 206 -29.57 -2.74 12.32
C THR A 206 -28.46 -2.48 11.28
N THR A 207 -28.29 -3.38 10.31
CA THR A 207 -27.27 -3.25 9.26
C THR A 207 -27.37 -1.92 8.50
N ASN A 208 -28.58 -1.44 8.22
CA ASN A 208 -28.80 -0.27 7.38
C ASN A 208 -29.41 0.93 8.12
N LYS A 209 -29.89 0.76 9.36
CA LYS A 209 -30.48 1.86 10.13
C LYS A 209 -30.10 1.80 11.59
N THR A 210 -29.58 2.93 12.10
CA THR A 210 -29.32 3.15 13.51
C THR A 210 -29.85 4.53 13.89
N HIS A 211 -30.55 4.59 15.02
CA HIS A 211 -31.18 5.80 15.53
C HIS A 211 -30.55 6.23 16.86
N PRO A 212 -30.63 7.51 17.24
CA PRO A 212 -30.11 8.01 18.52
C PRO A 212 -30.56 7.21 19.74
N ARG A 213 -31.86 6.83 19.77
CA ARG A 213 -32.43 5.99 20.82
C ARG A 213 -31.75 4.62 21.00
N ASP A 214 -31.18 4.07 19.91
CA ASP A 214 -30.51 2.76 19.98
C ASP A 214 -29.21 2.87 20.78
N TYR A 215 -28.48 3.99 20.66
CA TYR A 215 -27.30 4.30 21.48
C TYR A 215 -27.70 4.56 22.92
N ILE A 216 -28.67 5.45 23.14
CA ILE A 216 -29.10 5.87 24.49
C ILE A 216 -29.57 4.65 25.30
N ASN A 217 -30.39 3.77 24.71
CA ASN A 217 -30.93 2.59 25.39
C ASN A 217 -29.86 1.51 25.68
N ALA A 218 -28.70 1.56 25.02
CA ALA A 218 -27.62 0.61 25.22
C ALA A 218 -26.58 1.04 26.28
N ILE A 219 -26.68 2.28 26.78
CA ILE A 219 -25.78 2.80 27.79
C ILE A 219 -26.04 2.09 29.14
N THR A 220 -24.98 1.58 29.75
CA THR A 220 -24.99 0.98 31.07
C THR A 220 -23.88 1.62 31.95
N GLU A 221 -23.82 1.27 33.22
CA GLU A 221 -22.73 1.65 34.14
C GLU A 221 -21.34 1.14 33.72
N ASN A 222 -21.30 0.16 32.81
CA ASN A 222 -20.06 -0.41 32.28
C ASN A 222 -19.64 0.24 30.97
N THR A 223 -20.50 1.06 30.35
CA THR A 223 -20.20 1.75 29.10
C THR A 223 -19.19 2.87 29.33
N THR A 224 -18.16 2.96 28.50
CA THR A 224 -17.13 4.02 28.61
C THR A 224 -16.95 4.81 27.33
N ALA A 225 -17.36 4.28 26.17
CA ALA A 225 -17.19 4.96 24.91
C ALA A 225 -18.28 4.62 23.90
N ILE A 226 -18.48 5.53 22.96
CA ILE A 226 -19.15 5.30 21.68
C ILE A 226 -18.04 5.32 20.61
N LEU A 227 -18.02 4.30 19.75
CA LEU A 227 -17.13 4.22 18.62
C LEU A 227 -17.94 4.36 17.33
N ARG A 228 -17.66 5.38 16.54
CA ARG A 228 -18.10 5.52 15.17
C ARG A 228 -16.97 5.04 14.26
N VAL A 229 -17.29 4.20 13.28
CA VAL A 229 -16.34 3.75 12.26
C VAL A 229 -16.87 4.16 10.89
N HIS A 230 -16.08 4.94 10.16
CA HIS A 230 -16.45 5.32 8.80
C HIS A 230 -16.28 4.12 7.85
N PRO A 231 -17.35 3.69 7.11
CA PRO A 231 -17.29 2.53 6.21
C PRO A 231 -16.52 2.87 4.94
N SER A 232 -15.18 2.94 5.04
CA SER A 232 -14.29 3.41 3.96
C SER A 232 -14.20 2.46 2.77
N ASN A 233 -14.56 1.17 2.92
CA ASN A 233 -14.39 0.14 1.88
C ASN A 233 -15.70 -0.43 1.33
N TYR A 234 -16.85 -0.01 1.83
CA TYR A 234 -18.17 -0.36 1.32
C TYR A 234 -19.16 0.80 1.48
N LYS A 235 -20.30 0.70 0.81
CA LYS A 235 -21.37 1.68 0.91
C LYS A 235 -22.70 0.96 1.00
N ILE A 236 -23.54 1.32 1.99
CA ILE A 236 -24.92 0.85 2.09
C ILE A 236 -25.80 1.79 1.26
N GLN A 237 -26.45 1.25 0.23
CA GLN A 237 -27.34 2.00 -0.66
C GLN A 237 -28.80 1.63 -0.40
N GLY A 238 -29.71 2.59 -0.58
CA GLY A 238 -31.15 2.41 -0.42
C GLY A 238 -31.65 3.01 0.89
N PHE A 239 -32.56 2.31 1.57
CA PHE A 239 -33.19 2.78 2.82
C PHE A 239 -32.20 2.67 4.00
N SER A 240 -31.22 3.55 4.06
CA SER A 240 -30.22 3.60 5.14
C SER A 240 -30.36 4.89 5.97
N SER A 241 -29.93 4.85 7.23
CA SER A 241 -29.85 6.00 8.12
C SER A 241 -28.76 5.79 9.16
N GLU A 242 -27.89 6.76 9.31
CA GLU A 242 -26.83 6.81 10.33
C GLU A 242 -27.08 7.99 11.28
N VAL A 243 -26.57 7.89 12.49
CA VAL A 243 -26.54 9.01 13.44
C VAL A 243 -25.32 9.87 13.13
N SER A 244 -25.51 11.19 13.04
CA SER A 244 -24.43 12.12 12.76
C SER A 244 -23.37 12.12 13.87
N LEU A 245 -22.13 12.53 13.54
CA LEU A 245 -21.07 12.61 14.53
C LEU A 245 -21.43 13.60 15.64
N GLU A 246 -22.02 14.74 15.27
CA GLU A 246 -22.46 15.78 16.22
C GLU A 246 -23.47 15.25 17.23
N GLU A 247 -24.41 14.42 16.76
CA GLU A 247 -25.42 13.82 17.64
C GLU A 247 -24.82 12.73 18.53
N LEU A 248 -23.88 11.93 18.01
CA LEU A 248 -23.13 10.94 18.79
C LEU A 248 -22.25 11.60 19.86
N VAL A 249 -21.58 12.70 19.54
CA VAL A 249 -20.82 13.52 20.51
C VAL A 249 -21.71 14.02 21.62
N LYS A 250 -22.90 14.55 21.28
CA LYS A 250 -23.87 15.00 22.27
C LYS A 250 -24.29 13.86 23.21
N ILE A 251 -24.70 12.71 22.66
CA ILE A 251 -25.10 11.53 23.45
C ILE A 251 -23.94 11.08 24.35
N ALA A 252 -22.71 11.01 23.82
CA ALA A 252 -21.55 10.59 24.58
C ALA A 252 -21.29 11.54 25.76
N HIS A 253 -21.23 12.85 25.52
CA HIS A 253 -20.89 13.84 26.55
C HIS A 253 -21.99 14.01 27.60
N GLU A 254 -23.27 13.90 27.22
CA GLU A 254 -24.38 13.91 28.19
C GLU A 254 -24.37 12.72 29.16
N ASN A 255 -23.61 11.65 28.82
CA ASN A 255 -23.49 10.43 29.63
C ASN A 255 -22.04 10.17 30.10
N ASP A 256 -21.17 11.17 30.10
CA ASP A 256 -19.76 11.08 30.50
C ASP A 256 -18.95 9.98 29.75
N LEU A 257 -19.32 9.69 28.50
CA LEU A 257 -18.66 8.71 27.63
C LEU A 257 -17.65 9.40 26.72
N VAL A 258 -16.62 8.62 26.30
CA VAL A 258 -15.64 9.05 25.30
C VAL A 258 -16.20 8.83 23.89
N MET A 259 -16.20 9.86 23.04
CA MET A 259 -16.53 9.75 21.64
C MET A 259 -15.29 9.46 20.80
N ILE A 260 -15.23 8.27 20.19
CA ILE A 260 -14.13 7.84 19.32
C ILE A 260 -14.63 7.85 17.87
N ASP A 261 -13.94 8.55 16.97
CA ASP A 261 -14.24 8.59 15.53
C ASP A 261 -13.09 7.92 14.73
N ASP A 262 -13.29 6.68 14.30
CA ASP A 262 -12.34 5.98 13.42
C ASP A 262 -12.66 6.32 11.97
N VAL A 263 -11.96 7.30 11.44
CA VAL A 263 -12.14 7.82 10.08
C VAL A 263 -11.55 6.88 9.01
N GLY A 264 -10.65 6.00 9.39
CA GLY A 264 -10.06 4.99 8.50
C GLY A 264 -9.17 5.57 7.41
N ALA A 265 -9.74 6.12 6.33
CA ALA A 265 -8.99 6.69 5.21
C ALA A 265 -8.40 8.08 5.51
N GLY A 266 -9.11 8.90 6.26
CA GLY A 266 -8.74 10.23 6.75
C GLY A 266 -8.26 11.22 5.68
N ALA A 267 -8.90 12.39 5.64
CA ALA A 267 -8.49 13.46 4.76
C ALA A 267 -8.03 14.68 5.58
N LEU A 268 -7.09 15.46 5.03
CA LEU A 268 -6.70 16.78 5.55
C LEU A 268 -7.28 17.92 4.71
N ILE A 269 -7.90 17.59 3.57
CA ILE A 269 -8.54 18.52 2.66
C ILE A 269 -9.90 17.97 2.24
N ASP A 270 -10.76 18.85 1.73
CA ASP A 270 -12.08 18.48 1.22
C ASP A 270 -11.97 17.83 -0.18
N PHE A 271 -12.33 16.54 -0.27
CA PHE A 271 -12.34 15.80 -1.54
C PHE A 271 -13.57 16.10 -2.41
N SER A 272 -14.61 16.76 -1.88
CA SER A 272 -15.78 17.17 -2.68
C SER A 272 -15.42 18.17 -3.78
N GLN A 273 -14.36 18.94 -3.60
CA GLN A 273 -13.82 19.84 -4.62
C GLN A 273 -13.36 19.14 -5.91
N PHE A 274 -13.15 17.81 -5.85
CA PHE A 274 -12.81 16.98 -7.02
C PHE A 274 -14.00 16.23 -7.60
N GLY A 275 -15.21 16.54 -7.14
CA GLY A 275 -16.44 15.89 -7.59
C GLY A 275 -16.75 14.56 -6.92
N PHE A 276 -16.08 14.24 -5.81
CA PHE A 276 -16.39 13.08 -4.98
C PHE A 276 -17.48 13.40 -3.95
N GLU A 277 -18.09 12.35 -3.42
CA GLU A 277 -18.87 12.49 -2.21
C GLU A 277 -17.98 12.95 -1.04
N PRO A 278 -18.52 13.72 -0.09
CA PRO A 278 -17.75 14.17 1.06
C PRO A 278 -17.14 13.00 1.84
N GLU A 279 -15.83 13.06 2.06
CA GLU A 279 -15.11 12.16 2.97
C GLU A 279 -14.84 12.87 4.30
N PRO A 280 -14.82 12.16 5.42
CA PRO A 280 -14.53 12.79 6.72
C PRO A 280 -13.17 13.47 6.73
N ILE A 281 -13.16 14.74 7.09
CA ILE A 281 -11.94 15.55 7.27
C ILE A 281 -11.55 15.51 8.74
N LEU A 282 -10.28 15.28 9.04
CA LEU A 282 -9.80 15.12 10.43
C LEU A 282 -10.08 16.35 11.29
N SER A 283 -9.89 17.56 10.74
CA SER A 283 -10.19 18.81 11.44
C SER A 283 -11.68 18.96 11.73
N GLU A 284 -12.57 18.51 10.86
CA GLU A 284 -14.01 18.54 11.11
C GLU A 284 -14.42 17.59 12.23
N SER A 285 -13.86 16.36 12.27
CA SER A 285 -14.15 15.43 13.37
C SER A 285 -13.76 16.02 14.73
N ILE A 286 -12.62 16.71 14.79
CA ILE A 286 -12.18 17.43 16.01
C ILE A 286 -13.11 18.61 16.30
N ALA A 287 -13.44 19.44 15.31
CA ALA A 287 -14.32 20.59 15.47
C ALA A 287 -15.75 20.20 15.93
N LYS A 288 -16.24 19.04 15.49
CA LYS A 288 -17.53 18.45 15.91
C LYS A 288 -17.51 17.88 17.32
N GLY A 289 -16.33 17.84 17.96
CA GLY A 289 -16.17 17.47 19.36
C GLY A 289 -15.83 16.00 19.62
N ALA A 290 -15.36 15.25 18.62
CA ALA A 290 -14.82 13.92 18.87
C ALA A 290 -13.66 13.99 19.87
N ASP A 291 -13.66 13.11 20.89
CA ASP A 291 -12.64 13.09 21.93
C ASP A 291 -11.34 12.45 21.43
N ILE A 292 -11.46 11.45 20.56
CA ILE A 292 -10.35 10.80 19.87
C ILE A 292 -10.75 10.56 18.41
N VAL A 293 -9.83 10.86 17.49
CA VAL A 293 -9.96 10.56 16.07
C VAL A 293 -8.80 9.68 15.65
N THR A 294 -9.06 8.59 14.91
CA THR A 294 -8.02 7.72 14.36
C THR A 294 -8.06 7.67 12.84
N SER A 295 -6.89 7.58 12.20
CA SER A 295 -6.77 7.57 10.74
C SER A 295 -5.48 6.95 10.21
N SER A 296 -5.53 6.43 8.98
CA SER A 296 -4.34 6.00 8.23
C SER A 296 -3.63 7.20 7.58
N ALA A 297 -2.30 7.25 7.69
CA ALA A 297 -1.49 8.28 7.03
C ALA A 297 -1.17 7.96 5.57
N ASP A 298 -1.17 6.69 5.18
CA ASP A 298 -0.76 6.17 3.86
C ASP A 298 -1.91 5.99 2.86
N LYS A 299 -3.05 6.63 3.11
CA LYS A 299 -4.20 6.65 2.23
C LYS A 299 -4.40 8.06 1.64
N LEU A 300 -5.48 8.76 1.97
CA LEU A 300 -5.81 10.08 1.40
C LEU A 300 -4.81 11.18 1.78
N ILE A 301 -4.13 11.07 2.92
CA ILE A 301 -3.03 11.97 3.29
C ILE A 301 -1.81 11.77 2.36
N GLY A 302 -1.61 10.57 1.84
CA GLY A 302 -0.54 10.30 0.88
C GLY A 302 0.86 10.26 1.51
N ALA A 303 0.97 9.96 2.81
CA ALA A 303 2.22 9.85 3.55
C ALA A 303 2.73 8.41 3.64
N SER A 304 3.77 8.19 4.45
CA SER A 304 4.21 6.85 4.84
C SER A 304 3.17 6.15 5.71
N GLN A 305 3.22 4.81 5.75
CA GLN A 305 2.34 4.05 6.63
C GLN A 305 2.45 4.54 8.07
N GLY A 306 1.30 4.86 8.67
CA GLY A 306 1.16 5.29 10.05
C GLY A 306 -0.31 5.31 10.47
N GLY A 307 -0.57 5.12 11.75
CA GLY A 307 -1.85 5.35 12.39
C GLY A 307 -1.81 6.64 13.18
N ILE A 308 -2.51 7.64 12.73
CA ILE A 308 -2.63 8.95 13.39
C ILE A 308 -3.69 8.82 14.48
N ILE A 309 -3.41 9.36 15.67
CA ILE A 309 -4.34 9.46 16.78
C ILE A 309 -4.35 10.93 17.22
N LEU A 310 -5.51 11.58 17.12
CA LEU A 310 -5.76 12.97 17.45
C LEU A 310 -6.77 13.05 18.61
N GLY A 311 -6.76 14.13 19.36
CA GLY A 311 -7.85 14.37 20.30
C GLY A 311 -7.45 15.14 21.56
N ARG A 312 -8.20 14.92 22.65
CA ARG A 312 -7.97 15.59 23.93
C ARG A 312 -6.63 15.21 24.55
N ALA A 313 -5.89 16.19 25.01
CA ALA A 313 -4.53 16.01 25.55
C ALA A 313 -4.45 14.92 26.63
N LYS A 314 -5.43 14.87 27.55
CA LYS A 314 -5.50 13.85 28.61
C LYS A 314 -5.58 12.43 28.07
N LEU A 315 -6.37 12.20 27.01
CA LEU A 315 -6.57 10.87 26.41
C LEU A 315 -5.35 10.47 25.59
N ILE A 316 -4.79 11.38 24.81
CA ILE A 316 -3.56 11.12 24.03
C ILE A 316 -2.38 10.80 24.95
N GLU A 317 -2.25 11.49 26.09
CA GLU A 317 -1.20 11.17 27.06
C GLU A 317 -1.43 9.80 27.73
N ALA A 318 -2.68 9.39 27.95
CA ALA A 318 -3.01 8.05 28.42
C ALA A 318 -2.63 6.99 27.38
N VAL A 319 -2.90 7.22 26.09
CA VAL A 319 -2.47 6.35 24.98
C VAL A 319 -0.94 6.21 24.94
N ARG A 320 -0.19 7.31 25.09
CA ARG A 320 1.29 7.28 25.14
C ARG A 320 1.86 6.49 26.30
N LYS A 321 1.16 6.44 27.44
CA LYS A 321 1.55 5.67 28.65
C LYS A 321 1.12 4.23 28.59
N ASN A 322 0.26 3.84 27.66
CA ASN A 322 -0.16 2.46 27.48
C ASN A 322 1.04 1.57 27.12
N GLN A 323 1.08 0.35 27.64
CA GLN A 323 2.16 -0.63 27.38
C GLN A 323 2.27 -0.95 25.87
N PHE A 324 1.16 -1.00 25.16
CA PHE A 324 1.15 -1.23 23.71
C PHE A 324 1.83 -0.11 22.90
N ALA A 325 1.93 1.14 23.43
CA ALA A 325 2.59 2.23 22.72
C ALA A 325 4.05 1.93 22.34
N ARG A 326 4.72 1.05 23.13
CA ARG A 326 6.07 0.61 22.76
C ARG A 326 6.07 -0.45 21.67
N ILE A 327 5.07 -1.32 21.64
CA ILE A 327 4.92 -2.41 20.65
C ILE A 327 4.61 -1.84 19.28
N VAL A 328 3.68 -0.86 19.21
CA VAL A 328 3.19 -0.24 17.97
C VAL A 328 3.95 1.04 17.57
N ARG A 329 5.13 1.23 18.11
CA ARG A 329 5.92 2.46 17.93
C ARG A 329 6.55 2.55 16.54
N VAL A 330 6.38 3.69 15.88
CA VAL A 330 6.97 3.99 14.57
C VAL A 330 8.49 4.23 14.62
N GLY A 331 9.16 3.94 13.52
CA GLY A 331 10.59 4.16 13.32
C GLY A 331 10.90 5.54 12.73
N LYS A 332 12.22 5.87 12.64
CA LYS A 332 12.69 7.16 12.12
C LYS A 332 12.32 7.38 10.64
N LEU A 333 12.29 6.32 9.82
CA LEU A 333 11.93 6.43 8.41
C LEU A 333 10.47 6.88 8.23
N THR A 334 9.55 6.27 8.99
CA THR A 334 8.14 6.66 8.98
C THR A 334 7.95 8.11 9.44
N LEU A 335 8.61 8.50 10.54
CA LEU A 335 8.49 9.86 11.08
C LEU A 335 9.01 10.91 10.12
N ALA A 336 10.18 10.70 9.50
CA ALA A 336 10.75 11.65 8.55
C ALA A 336 9.87 11.82 7.30
N ALA A 337 9.37 10.70 6.74
CA ALA A 337 8.47 10.76 5.59
C ALA A 337 7.12 11.41 5.92
N LEU A 338 6.57 11.11 7.10
CA LEU A 338 5.33 11.70 7.57
C LEU A 338 5.47 13.20 7.81
N GLU A 339 6.55 13.62 8.50
CA GLU A 339 6.87 15.04 8.72
C GLU A 339 6.95 15.82 7.40
N ALA A 340 7.75 15.32 6.44
CA ALA A 340 7.88 15.96 5.14
C ALA A 340 6.55 16.10 4.40
N THR A 341 5.69 15.07 4.50
CA THR A 341 4.38 15.09 3.86
C THR A 341 3.42 16.05 4.56
N LEU A 342 3.34 16.01 5.90
CA LEU A 342 2.46 16.92 6.66
C LEU A 342 2.83 18.40 6.47
N LYS A 343 4.12 18.72 6.34
CA LYS A 343 4.58 20.09 6.02
C LYS A 343 4.01 20.60 4.69
N LEU A 344 3.78 19.75 3.71
CA LEU A 344 3.16 20.15 2.44
C LEU A 344 1.71 20.61 2.63
N PHE A 345 0.98 20.05 3.60
CA PHE A 345 -0.40 20.42 3.90
C PHE A 345 -0.55 21.73 4.66
N LEU A 346 0.53 22.37 5.11
CA LEU A 346 0.47 23.73 5.68
C LEU A 346 0.04 24.78 4.65
N ASP A 347 0.16 24.45 3.36
CA ASP A 347 -0.42 25.18 2.23
C ASP A 347 -1.13 24.18 1.30
N GLU A 348 -2.46 24.26 1.23
CA GLU A 348 -3.28 23.34 0.44
C GLU A 348 -2.86 23.33 -1.03
N SER A 349 -2.50 24.47 -1.61
CA SER A 349 -2.05 24.58 -3.01
C SER A 349 -0.75 23.80 -3.25
N VAL A 350 0.13 23.80 -2.27
CA VAL A 350 1.38 23.01 -2.29
C VAL A 350 1.06 21.53 -2.14
N ALA A 351 0.20 21.14 -1.20
CA ALA A 351 -0.21 19.74 -1.04
C ALA A 351 -0.79 19.17 -2.34
N LEU A 352 -1.71 19.90 -2.96
CA LEU A 352 -2.35 19.52 -4.22
C LEU A 352 -1.37 19.34 -5.40
N ARG A 353 -0.24 20.02 -5.37
CA ARG A 353 0.80 19.94 -6.40
C ARG A 353 1.85 18.88 -6.09
N GLU A 354 2.28 18.76 -4.83
CA GLU A 354 3.46 18.01 -4.44
C GLU A 354 3.16 16.62 -3.87
N VAL A 355 1.97 16.40 -3.26
CA VAL A 355 1.56 15.08 -2.77
C VAL A 355 1.13 14.21 -3.97
N PRO A 356 1.84 13.10 -4.26
CA PRO A 356 1.57 12.32 -5.47
C PRO A 356 0.13 11.78 -5.55
N THR A 357 -0.44 11.32 -4.45
CA THR A 357 -1.84 10.86 -4.38
C THR A 357 -2.81 11.92 -4.87
N LEU A 358 -2.68 13.16 -4.37
CA LEU A 358 -3.53 14.28 -4.76
C LEU A 358 -3.28 14.71 -6.21
N ARG A 359 -2.03 14.73 -6.63
CA ARG A 359 -1.64 15.07 -8.01
C ARG A 359 -2.20 14.07 -9.02
N ILE A 360 -2.13 12.77 -8.73
CA ILE A 360 -2.68 11.71 -9.59
C ILE A 360 -4.20 11.81 -9.66
N LEU A 361 -4.85 12.06 -8.53
CA LEU A 361 -6.30 12.24 -8.43
C LEU A 361 -6.78 13.40 -9.34
N ARG A 362 -6.08 14.54 -9.27
CA ARG A 362 -6.42 15.77 -10.01
C ARG A 362 -5.97 15.77 -11.47
N ARG A 363 -5.39 14.68 -11.99
CA ARG A 363 -4.95 14.65 -13.39
C ARG A 363 -6.10 14.96 -14.34
N ASP A 364 -5.88 15.96 -15.17
CA ASP A 364 -6.80 16.40 -16.20
C ASP A 364 -7.09 15.27 -17.20
N ALA A 365 -8.36 15.02 -17.49
CA ALA A 365 -8.78 13.97 -18.43
C ALA A 365 -8.16 14.15 -19.83
N SER A 366 -7.97 15.40 -20.29
CA SER A 366 -7.34 15.68 -21.58
C SER A 366 -5.85 15.30 -21.59
N LYS A 367 -5.15 15.44 -20.46
CA LYS A 367 -3.75 15.00 -20.35
C LYS A 367 -3.62 13.49 -20.33
N ILE A 368 -4.59 12.81 -19.69
CA ILE A 368 -4.65 11.34 -19.66
C ILE A 368 -4.93 10.82 -21.07
N SER A 369 -5.91 11.42 -21.79
CA SER A 369 -6.22 11.05 -23.18
C SER A 369 -5.03 11.21 -24.10
N ARG A 370 -4.35 12.37 -24.07
CA ARG A 370 -3.14 12.61 -24.87
C ARG A 370 -2.02 11.61 -24.57
N GLN A 371 -1.86 11.20 -23.31
CA GLN A 371 -0.86 10.19 -22.99
C GLN A 371 -1.27 8.80 -23.50
N ALA A 372 -2.56 8.45 -23.44
CA ALA A 372 -3.08 7.22 -24.05
C ALA A 372 -2.88 7.22 -25.58
N GLU A 373 -3.20 8.33 -26.23
CA GLU A 373 -2.98 8.53 -27.69
C GLU A 373 -1.52 8.36 -28.06
N PHE A 374 -0.60 9.00 -27.32
CA PHE A 374 0.84 8.87 -27.54
C PHE A 374 1.31 7.43 -27.41
N ILE A 375 0.94 6.71 -26.32
CA ILE A 375 1.31 5.31 -26.12
C ILE A 375 0.75 4.45 -27.26
N THR A 376 -0.51 4.65 -27.64
CA THR A 376 -1.16 3.89 -28.73
C THR A 376 -0.50 4.11 -30.07
N GLN A 377 -0.16 5.35 -30.41
CA GLN A 377 0.53 5.67 -31.65
C GLN A 377 1.90 5.00 -31.71
N GLU A 378 2.74 5.17 -30.70
CA GLU A 378 4.08 4.58 -30.63
C GLU A 378 4.01 3.04 -30.75
N LEU A 379 3.04 2.40 -30.12
CA LEU A 379 2.89 0.95 -30.20
C LEU A 379 2.43 0.51 -31.59
N ASN A 380 1.44 1.17 -32.21
CA ASN A 380 0.95 0.84 -33.55
C ASN A 380 2.01 1.00 -34.65
N GLU A 381 2.94 1.95 -34.47
CA GLU A 381 4.06 2.16 -35.41
C GLU A 381 5.14 1.07 -35.26
N ASN A 382 5.40 0.60 -34.04
CA ASN A 382 6.59 -0.20 -33.73
C ASN A 382 6.34 -1.70 -33.48
N ILE A 383 5.10 -2.14 -33.24
CA ILE A 383 4.80 -3.55 -32.95
C ILE A 383 3.77 -4.14 -33.91
N ARG A 384 3.77 -5.48 -34.07
CA ARG A 384 2.80 -6.27 -34.84
C ARG A 384 2.32 -7.46 -34.02
N GLY A 385 1.19 -8.07 -34.36
CA GLY A 385 0.64 -9.22 -33.67
C GLY A 385 -0.10 -8.87 -32.36
N VAL A 386 -0.50 -7.59 -32.23
CA VAL A 386 -1.36 -7.09 -31.16
C VAL A 386 -2.21 -5.95 -31.71
N ASP A 387 -3.52 -5.98 -31.43
CA ASP A 387 -4.43 -4.89 -31.71
C ASP A 387 -4.36 -3.89 -30.53
N VAL A 388 -3.98 -2.65 -30.83
CA VAL A 388 -3.83 -1.59 -29.81
C VAL A 388 -4.86 -0.50 -30.10
N THR A 389 -5.79 -0.33 -29.15
CA THR A 389 -6.90 0.62 -29.27
C THR A 389 -7.04 1.47 -28.02
N ILE A 390 -7.75 2.59 -28.16
CA ILE A 390 -8.11 3.48 -27.07
C ILE A 390 -9.57 3.21 -26.69
N ILE A 391 -9.81 3.03 -25.39
CA ILE A 391 -11.17 2.86 -24.87
C ILE A 391 -11.43 3.79 -23.69
N SER A 392 -12.67 4.19 -23.50
CA SER A 392 -13.11 4.88 -22.28
C SER A 392 -13.23 3.89 -21.14
N GLY A 393 -12.91 4.34 -19.92
CA GLY A 393 -13.00 3.50 -18.74
C GLY A 393 -12.96 4.30 -17.45
N PHE A 394 -12.68 3.60 -16.35
CA PHE A 394 -12.62 4.19 -15.02
C PHE A 394 -11.36 3.75 -14.27
N SER A 395 -10.74 4.72 -13.61
CA SER A 395 -9.77 4.52 -12.54
C SER A 395 -10.50 4.48 -11.19
N GLN A 396 -9.80 4.02 -10.15
CA GLN A 396 -10.35 3.93 -8.80
C GLN A 396 -9.35 4.45 -7.76
N MET A 397 -9.87 4.92 -6.61
CA MET A 397 -8.98 5.31 -5.52
C MET A 397 -8.27 4.10 -4.91
N GLY A 398 -8.97 3.06 -4.56
CA GLY A 398 -8.42 1.83 -3.99
C GLY A 398 -8.18 1.88 -2.48
N SER A 399 -7.66 0.80 -1.92
CA SER A 399 -7.34 0.62 -0.49
C SER A 399 -8.49 0.93 0.48
N GLY A 400 -9.74 0.75 0.04
CA GLY A 400 -10.90 1.09 0.87
C GLY A 400 -10.97 2.60 1.14
N SER A 401 -10.74 3.42 0.13
CA SER A 401 -10.94 4.87 0.17
C SER A 401 -11.84 5.25 -0.99
N LEU A 402 -12.79 6.17 -0.75
CA LEU A 402 -13.78 6.60 -1.74
C LEU A 402 -14.49 5.41 -2.43
N PRO A 403 -15.21 4.56 -1.65
CA PRO A 403 -15.81 3.32 -2.18
C PRO A 403 -16.87 3.63 -3.23
N ALA A 404 -16.93 2.78 -4.27
CA ALA A 404 -17.89 2.89 -5.38
C ALA A 404 -17.80 4.21 -6.18
N GLN A 405 -16.75 4.99 -6.03
CA GLN A 405 -16.53 6.22 -6.79
C GLN A 405 -15.52 5.98 -7.92
N ASN A 406 -15.95 6.22 -9.14
CA ASN A 406 -15.18 5.98 -10.35
C ASN A 406 -14.67 7.30 -10.93
N LEU A 407 -13.41 7.30 -11.34
CA LEU A 407 -12.75 8.41 -12.03
C LEU A 407 -12.72 8.12 -13.52
N ALA A 408 -13.44 8.90 -14.32
CA ALA A 408 -13.38 8.76 -15.77
C ALA A 408 -11.93 8.83 -16.27
N THR A 409 -11.53 7.90 -17.14
CA THR A 409 -10.18 7.78 -17.69
C THR A 409 -10.21 7.31 -19.13
N THR A 410 -9.08 7.43 -19.80
CA THR A 410 -8.83 6.89 -21.14
C THR A 410 -7.78 5.77 -21.00
N LEU A 411 -8.10 4.59 -21.49
CA LEU A 411 -7.28 3.38 -21.38
C LEU A 411 -6.66 3.04 -22.71
N VAL A 412 -5.44 2.49 -22.70
CA VAL A 412 -4.85 1.76 -23.82
C VAL A 412 -5.18 0.30 -23.64
N ALA A 413 -5.91 -0.28 -24.60
CA ALA A 413 -6.31 -1.67 -24.61
C ALA A 413 -5.46 -2.46 -25.62
N LEU A 414 -4.85 -3.56 -25.17
CA LEU A 414 -3.97 -4.41 -25.95
C LEU A 414 -4.61 -5.80 -26.07
N ARG A 415 -4.95 -6.22 -27.29
CA ARG A 415 -5.43 -7.57 -27.59
C ARG A 415 -4.36 -8.31 -28.38
N PRO A 416 -3.56 -9.16 -27.75
CA PRO A 416 -2.55 -9.94 -28.45
C PRO A 416 -3.18 -11.05 -29.31
N GLU A 417 -2.59 -11.33 -30.48
CA GLU A 417 -3.11 -12.32 -31.44
C GLU A 417 -2.59 -13.74 -31.18
N LYS A 418 -1.31 -13.86 -30.76
CA LYS A 418 -0.61 -15.15 -30.66
C LYS A 418 -0.42 -15.65 -29.23
N ILE A 419 -0.65 -14.81 -28.24
CA ILE A 419 -0.52 -15.14 -26.81
C ILE A 419 -1.75 -14.65 -26.06
N SER A 420 -2.05 -15.21 -24.89
CA SER A 420 -3.16 -14.75 -24.07
C SER A 420 -2.84 -13.39 -23.40
N ALA A 421 -3.89 -12.67 -22.99
CA ALA A 421 -3.73 -11.45 -22.19
C ALA A 421 -2.97 -11.72 -20.86
N GLU A 422 -3.21 -12.89 -20.23
CA GLU A 422 -2.48 -13.33 -19.03
C GLU A 422 -0.99 -13.51 -19.31
N SER A 423 -0.64 -14.12 -20.46
CA SER A 423 0.74 -14.31 -20.86
C SER A 423 1.44 -12.98 -21.13
N LEU A 424 0.76 -12.02 -21.78
CA LEU A 424 1.29 -10.68 -21.99
C LEU A 424 1.49 -9.94 -20.65
N ALA A 425 0.50 -9.97 -19.78
CA ALA A 425 0.60 -9.36 -18.44
C ALA A 425 1.71 -10.03 -17.61
N HIS A 426 1.91 -11.34 -17.76
CA HIS A 426 3.03 -12.04 -17.12
C HIS A 426 4.39 -11.54 -17.65
N CYS A 427 4.56 -11.44 -18.97
CA CYS A 427 5.79 -10.89 -19.57
C CYS A 427 6.08 -9.46 -19.09
N LEU A 428 5.04 -8.59 -18.98
CA LEU A 428 5.15 -7.23 -18.46
C LEU A 428 5.63 -7.23 -16.99
N ARG A 429 5.13 -8.13 -16.15
CA ARG A 429 5.59 -8.25 -14.75
C ARG A 429 7.02 -8.78 -14.63
N GLN A 430 7.52 -9.51 -15.64
CA GLN A 430 8.90 -10.01 -15.66
C GLN A 430 9.91 -9.02 -16.28
N TYR A 431 9.45 -7.89 -16.79
CA TYR A 431 10.34 -6.88 -17.35
C TYR A 431 11.30 -6.31 -16.29
N SER A 432 12.38 -5.67 -16.72
CA SER A 432 13.41 -5.12 -15.83
C SER A 432 12.84 -4.22 -14.73
N THR A 433 11.89 -3.35 -15.07
CA THR A 433 11.00 -2.66 -14.14
C THR A 433 9.61 -3.29 -14.29
N PRO A 434 9.12 -4.08 -13.31
CA PRO A 434 7.84 -4.79 -13.44
C PRO A 434 6.68 -3.84 -13.69
N ILE A 435 5.82 -4.19 -14.66
CA ILE A 435 4.67 -3.40 -15.07
C ILE A 435 3.40 -4.17 -14.68
N PHE A 436 2.56 -3.56 -13.84
CA PHE A 436 1.30 -4.11 -13.39
C PHE A 436 0.14 -3.46 -14.14
N THR A 437 -0.69 -4.29 -14.77
CA THR A 437 -1.82 -3.91 -15.62
C THR A 437 -3.12 -4.57 -15.15
N ARG A 438 -4.26 -4.14 -15.69
CA ARG A 438 -5.53 -4.88 -15.54
C ARG A 438 -5.75 -5.80 -16.74
N ILE A 439 -6.48 -6.90 -16.53
CA ILE A 439 -7.00 -7.74 -17.62
C ILE A 439 -8.51 -7.66 -17.57
N GLN A 440 -9.13 -7.39 -18.70
CA GLN A 440 -10.58 -7.35 -18.86
C GLN A 440 -10.95 -7.71 -20.31
N ASN A 441 -11.91 -8.60 -20.50
CA ASN A 441 -12.39 -9.03 -21.82
C ASN A 441 -11.26 -9.49 -22.77
N ASP A 442 -10.34 -10.32 -22.29
CA ASP A 442 -9.16 -10.82 -23.01
C ASP A 442 -8.23 -9.71 -23.54
N GLN A 443 -8.22 -8.56 -22.89
CA GLN A 443 -7.35 -7.43 -23.18
C GLN A 443 -6.51 -7.07 -21.96
N VAL A 444 -5.26 -6.69 -22.19
CA VAL A 444 -4.44 -6.01 -21.19
C VAL A 444 -4.74 -4.51 -21.27
N LEU A 445 -5.13 -3.92 -20.15
CA LEU A 445 -5.47 -2.52 -20.05
C LEU A 445 -4.38 -1.75 -19.31
N ILE A 446 -3.89 -0.69 -19.93
CA ILE A 446 -2.98 0.29 -19.35
C ILE A 446 -3.76 1.56 -19.07
N ASP A 447 -3.75 1.98 -17.82
CA ASP A 447 -4.39 3.23 -17.39
C ASP A 447 -3.32 4.30 -17.15
N PRO A 448 -3.23 5.33 -17.99
CA PRO A 448 -2.23 6.38 -17.85
C PRO A 448 -2.38 7.20 -16.58
N ARG A 449 -3.56 7.23 -15.93
CA ARG A 449 -3.78 8.01 -14.71
C ARG A 449 -2.73 7.74 -13.64
N THR A 450 -2.36 6.48 -13.43
CA THR A 450 -1.43 6.07 -12.37
C THR A 450 0.03 6.01 -12.79
N LEU A 451 0.33 6.31 -14.06
CA LEU A 451 1.70 6.37 -14.54
C LEU A 451 2.42 7.61 -13.99
N LEU A 452 3.61 7.39 -13.49
CA LEU A 452 4.53 8.45 -13.09
C LEU A 452 5.35 8.95 -14.30
N VAL A 453 6.09 10.04 -14.11
CA VAL A 453 6.92 10.62 -15.18
C VAL A 453 7.93 9.61 -15.69
N GLY A 454 7.89 9.34 -17.00
CA GLY A 454 8.78 8.41 -17.70
C GLY A 454 8.32 6.95 -17.70
N ASP A 455 7.24 6.59 -16.98
CA ASP A 455 6.73 5.22 -16.96
C ASP A 455 6.17 4.79 -18.34
N ASP A 456 5.60 5.73 -19.10
CA ASP A 456 5.11 5.52 -20.47
C ASP A 456 6.21 5.01 -21.41
N LYS A 457 7.38 5.61 -21.37
CA LYS A 457 8.54 5.18 -22.19
C LYS A 457 8.96 3.75 -21.88
N ILE A 458 9.03 3.40 -20.57
CA ILE A 458 9.41 2.05 -20.13
C ILE A 458 8.35 1.03 -20.58
N ILE A 459 7.06 1.38 -20.54
CA ILE A 459 5.97 0.52 -21.03
C ILE A 459 6.12 0.26 -22.54
N ILE A 460 6.36 1.32 -23.33
CA ILE A 460 6.55 1.23 -24.78
C ILE A 460 7.76 0.34 -25.10
N GLU A 461 8.90 0.57 -24.47
CA GLU A 461 10.12 -0.23 -24.63
C GLU A 461 9.89 -1.73 -24.27
N ALA A 462 9.18 -1.97 -23.17
CA ALA A 462 8.86 -3.33 -22.74
C ALA A 462 8.00 -4.07 -23.78
N LEU A 463 6.95 -3.41 -24.28
CA LEU A 463 6.06 -4.00 -25.28
C LEU A 463 6.76 -4.22 -26.62
N ILE A 464 7.56 -3.28 -27.10
CA ILE A 464 8.38 -3.45 -28.29
C ILE A 464 9.31 -4.67 -28.11
N GLY A 465 9.99 -4.79 -26.99
CA GLY A 465 10.89 -5.92 -26.71
C GLY A 465 10.15 -7.28 -26.67
N ILE A 466 8.95 -7.35 -26.09
CA ILE A 466 8.16 -8.57 -26.00
C ILE A 466 7.70 -9.04 -27.39
N PHE A 467 7.24 -8.13 -28.24
CA PHE A 467 6.72 -8.47 -29.55
C PHE A 467 7.82 -8.65 -30.61
N SER A 468 8.99 -8.01 -30.49
CA SER A 468 10.15 -8.22 -31.37
C SER A 468 10.83 -9.57 -31.19
N GLN A 469 10.79 -10.15 -29.98
CA GLN A 469 11.40 -11.47 -29.69
C GLN A 469 10.54 -12.66 -30.15
N LYS A 470 9.27 -12.45 -30.50
CA LYS A 470 8.29 -13.48 -30.87
C LYS A 470 7.88 -13.43 -32.35
N SER A 471 8.54 -12.58 -33.15
CA SER A 471 8.47 -12.55 -34.61
C SER A 471 9.52 -13.45 -35.20
#